data_e7d29b1c4193979ed25adbda0fa31f3e
#
_entry.id   e7d29b1c4193979ed25adbda0fa31f3e
#
_cell.length_a   1.000
_cell.length_b   1.000
_cell.length_c   1.000
_cell.angle_alpha   90.00
_cell.angle_beta   90.00
_cell.angle_gamma   90.00
#
_symmetry.space_group_name_H-M   'P 1'
#
loop_
_entity.id
_entity.type
_entity.pdbx_description
1 polymer ?
#
loop_
_entity_poly.entity_id
_entity_poly.type
_entity_poly.pdbx_seq_one_letter_code
_entity_poly.pdbx_strand_id
1 'polypeptide(L)'
;MPNLDLPILVVDDAKFSSMVVGRTLRKAGYRDVRIVNNASAALELMEQRPVSVLIADWLMPEMDGLQLTDQVRQQDEQNNHYTYVILLTARESIEALSEAFDRGVDDFIYKSDMTKQLIPRIFAADRMADRQNTLLRANALLVENNRELEATNIIDLETGLGNSRYGRDRLAKVLRHAESRGGACAYVLCGIRNWQELKRKHSPAVMSELAVGIARRLTTLVRPIDSLCRVGDNQYALIAHFPNSDHCTTAAFRRVFDGINHKALKTTAGYISVEAGMVLCKADAEHGTPSVQDVERTAVQGLVDAYETRRFTETAPEMATEA
;
A
#
# COMPACT_ATOMS: atom_id res chain seq x y z
N MET A 1 -25.45 -21.42 -14.78
CA MET A 1 -26.61 -20.96 -15.55
C MET A 1 -26.36 -19.52 -15.91
N PRO A 2 -26.83 -18.97 -17.05
CA PRO A 2 -26.63 -17.59 -17.40
C PRO A 2 -27.29 -16.65 -16.37
N ASN A 3 -26.64 -15.55 -16.07
CA ASN A 3 -27.20 -14.50 -15.23
C ASN A 3 -28.24 -13.70 -16.05
N LEU A 4 -29.52 -13.95 -15.82
CA LEU A 4 -30.60 -13.26 -16.56
C LEU A 4 -30.79 -11.79 -16.13
N ASP A 5 -30.19 -11.37 -15.02
CA ASP A 5 -30.18 -9.99 -14.53
C ASP A 5 -28.85 -9.28 -14.87
N LEU A 6 -28.08 -9.84 -15.80
CA LEU A 6 -26.83 -9.24 -16.31
C LEU A 6 -27.10 -7.83 -16.84
N PRO A 7 -26.41 -6.78 -16.32
CA PRO A 7 -26.56 -5.42 -16.82
C PRO A 7 -25.95 -5.29 -18.23
N ILE A 8 -26.79 -5.18 -19.23
CA ILE A 8 -26.39 -5.05 -20.65
C ILE A 8 -26.80 -3.67 -21.17
N LEU A 9 -25.87 -2.95 -21.76
CA LEU A 9 -26.11 -1.69 -22.45
C LEU A 9 -25.91 -1.87 -23.95
N VAL A 10 -26.88 -1.45 -24.72
CA VAL A 10 -26.83 -1.45 -26.20
C VAL A 10 -26.76 -0.02 -26.69
N VAL A 11 -25.80 0.30 -27.53
CA VAL A 11 -25.57 1.63 -28.11
C VAL A 11 -25.53 1.52 -29.62
N ASP A 12 -26.50 2.08 -30.29
CA ASP A 12 -26.60 2.03 -31.75
C ASP A 12 -27.51 3.19 -32.22
N ASP A 13 -27.04 4.05 -33.11
CA ASP A 13 -27.80 5.20 -33.64
C ASP A 13 -28.94 4.77 -34.55
N ALA A 14 -28.84 3.57 -35.12
CA ALA A 14 -29.87 2.97 -35.94
C ALA A 14 -30.95 2.28 -35.07
N LYS A 15 -32.12 2.92 -34.93
CA LYS A 15 -33.24 2.39 -34.12
C LYS A 15 -33.64 0.96 -34.48
N PHE A 16 -33.54 0.57 -35.75
CA PHE A 16 -33.88 -0.79 -36.16
C PHE A 16 -32.89 -1.80 -35.63
N SER A 17 -31.61 -1.54 -35.71
CA SER A 17 -30.54 -2.42 -35.25
C SER A 17 -30.62 -2.60 -33.71
N SER A 18 -30.67 -1.49 -32.98
CA SER A 18 -30.78 -1.53 -31.50
C SER A 18 -32.04 -2.26 -31.01
N MET A 19 -33.16 -2.11 -31.71
CA MET A 19 -34.41 -2.85 -31.40
C MET A 19 -34.26 -4.35 -31.65
N VAL A 20 -33.59 -4.77 -32.73
CA VAL A 20 -33.34 -6.21 -33.01
C VAL A 20 -32.47 -6.83 -31.93
N VAL A 21 -31.36 -6.16 -31.54
CA VAL A 21 -30.49 -6.60 -30.44
C VAL A 21 -31.28 -6.73 -29.14
N GLY A 22 -31.98 -5.67 -28.75
CA GLY A 22 -32.74 -5.65 -27.49
C GLY A 22 -33.85 -6.70 -27.44
N ARG A 23 -34.56 -6.92 -28.57
CA ARG A 23 -35.59 -7.98 -28.69
C ARG A 23 -34.97 -9.38 -28.56
N THR A 24 -33.81 -9.61 -29.18
CA THR A 24 -33.12 -10.90 -29.13
C THR A 24 -32.66 -11.21 -27.71
N LEU A 25 -32.10 -10.25 -26.99
CA LEU A 25 -31.67 -10.39 -25.59
C LEU A 25 -32.88 -10.67 -24.65
N ARG A 26 -33.94 -9.87 -24.77
CA ARG A 26 -35.16 -10.07 -23.97
C ARG A 26 -35.85 -11.40 -24.25
N LYS A 27 -35.87 -11.86 -25.53
CA LYS A 27 -36.41 -13.18 -25.90
C LYS A 27 -35.57 -14.33 -25.30
N ALA A 28 -34.27 -14.12 -25.11
CA ALA A 28 -33.38 -15.06 -24.43
C ALA A 28 -33.50 -15.03 -22.88
N GLY A 29 -34.33 -14.11 -22.34
CA GLY A 29 -34.64 -14.03 -20.91
C GLY A 29 -33.89 -12.94 -20.14
N TYR A 30 -32.99 -12.17 -20.76
CA TYR A 30 -32.28 -11.07 -20.09
C TYR A 30 -33.25 -9.93 -19.74
N ARG A 31 -33.21 -9.47 -18.48
CA ARG A 31 -34.17 -8.53 -17.91
C ARG A 31 -33.60 -7.11 -17.85
N ASP A 32 -32.29 -6.95 -17.56
CA ASP A 32 -31.64 -5.65 -17.47
C ASP A 32 -30.94 -5.29 -18.79
N VAL A 33 -31.75 -4.95 -19.77
CA VAL A 33 -31.29 -4.52 -21.10
C VAL A 33 -31.68 -3.07 -21.32
N ARG A 34 -30.70 -2.19 -21.29
CA ARG A 34 -30.82 -0.75 -21.56
C ARG A 34 -30.36 -0.45 -22.96
N ILE A 35 -31.04 0.48 -23.64
CA ILE A 35 -30.74 0.84 -25.03
C ILE A 35 -30.66 2.36 -25.14
N VAL A 36 -29.59 2.84 -25.73
CA VAL A 36 -29.38 4.26 -26.04
C VAL A 36 -28.95 4.42 -27.51
N ASN A 37 -29.08 5.62 -28.04
CA ASN A 37 -28.84 5.91 -29.46
C ASN A 37 -27.56 6.71 -29.72
N ASN A 38 -26.76 6.99 -28.73
CA ASN A 38 -25.47 7.67 -28.89
C ASN A 38 -24.50 7.33 -27.73
N ALA A 39 -23.22 7.58 -27.95
CA ALA A 39 -22.17 7.26 -27.02
C ALA A 39 -22.21 8.11 -25.74
N SER A 40 -22.57 9.40 -25.84
CA SER A 40 -22.63 10.28 -24.66
C SER A 40 -23.68 9.81 -23.65
N ALA A 41 -24.88 9.45 -24.12
CA ALA A 41 -25.92 8.89 -23.28
C ALA A 41 -25.52 7.53 -22.67
N ALA A 42 -24.69 6.75 -23.37
CA ALA A 42 -24.14 5.51 -22.83
C ALA A 42 -23.23 5.77 -21.64
N LEU A 43 -22.28 6.70 -21.76
CA LEU A 43 -21.35 7.08 -20.70
C LEU A 43 -22.10 7.62 -19.47
N GLU A 44 -23.07 8.50 -19.65
CA GLU A 44 -23.91 9.02 -18.55
C GLU A 44 -24.66 7.91 -17.80
N LEU A 45 -25.22 6.93 -18.52
CA LEU A 45 -25.89 5.79 -17.89
C LEU A 45 -24.92 4.86 -17.15
N MET A 46 -23.69 4.72 -17.66
CA MET A 46 -22.65 3.90 -17.02
C MET A 46 -22.12 4.55 -15.75
N GLU A 47 -22.03 5.88 -15.69
CA GLU A 47 -21.72 6.62 -14.46
C GLU A 47 -22.77 6.42 -13.37
N GLN A 48 -24.07 6.42 -13.74
CA GLN A 48 -25.15 6.23 -12.79
C GLN A 48 -25.23 4.80 -12.27
N ARG A 49 -24.97 3.82 -13.14
CA ARG A 49 -25.06 2.40 -12.81
C ARG A 49 -24.10 1.56 -13.67
N PRO A 50 -23.17 0.82 -13.08
CA PRO A 50 -22.24 -0.02 -13.80
C PRO A 50 -22.90 -0.99 -14.76
N VAL A 51 -22.22 -1.30 -15.84
CA VAL A 51 -22.61 -2.21 -16.92
C VAL A 51 -21.63 -3.36 -16.96
N SER A 52 -22.11 -4.58 -17.10
CA SER A 52 -21.25 -5.75 -17.25
C SER A 52 -20.89 -6.03 -18.71
N VAL A 53 -21.83 -5.74 -19.61
CA VAL A 53 -21.64 -5.96 -21.05
C VAL A 53 -22.13 -4.74 -21.82
N LEU A 54 -21.24 -4.15 -22.61
CA LEU A 54 -21.55 -3.10 -23.59
C LEU A 54 -21.59 -3.71 -24.98
N ILE A 55 -22.67 -3.47 -25.72
CA ILE A 55 -22.81 -3.80 -27.13
C ILE A 55 -22.91 -2.49 -27.88
N ALA A 56 -21.91 -2.10 -28.65
CA ALA A 56 -21.88 -0.82 -29.35
C ALA A 56 -21.76 -1.00 -30.84
N ASP A 57 -22.45 -0.17 -31.61
CA ASP A 57 -22.17 -0.06 -33.03
C ASP A 57 -20.77 0.54 -33.23
N TRP A 58 -20.05 0.03 -34.21
CA TRP A 58 -18.75 0.57 -34.58
C TRP A 58 -18.84 2.00 -35.13
N LEU A 59 -19.77 2.23 -36.02
CA LEU A 59 -19.92 3.51 -36.69
C LEU A 59 -21.12 4.27 -36.12
N MET A 60 -20.85 5.29 -35.35
CA MET A 60 -21.85 6.19 -34.77
C MET A 60 -21.45 7.65 -35.04
N PRO A 61 -22.40 8.58 -35.17
CA PRO A 61 -22.11 10.00 -35.24
C PRO A 61 -21.42 10.52 -33.98
N GLU A 62 -20.61 11.56 -34.10
CA GLU A 62 -19.90 12.28 -33.05
C GLU A 62 -18.79 11.45 -32.34
N MET A 63 -19.14 10.28 -31.84
CA MET A 63 -18.21 9.37 -31.16
C MET A 63 -18.47 7.94 -31.65
N ASP A 64 -17.48 7.34 -32.28
CA ASP A 64 -17.56 5.97 -32.78
C ASP A 64 -17.39 4.92 -31.63
N GLY A 65 -17.61 3.64 -31.93
CA GLY A 65 -17.54 2.55 -30.97
C GLY A 65 -16.15 2.35 -30.38
N LEU A 66 -15.07 2.70 -31.12
CA LEU A 66 -13.70 2.63 -30.60
C LEU A 66 -13.40 3.76 -29.63
N GLN A 67 -13.82 4.97 -29.94
CA GLN A 67 -13.69 6.12 -29.05
C GLN A 67 -14.52 5.92 -27.77
N LEU A 68 -15.72 5.35 -27.89
CA LEU A 68 -16.53 4.97 -26.75
C LEU A 68 -15.80 3.93 -25.89
N THR A 69 -15.16 2.93 -26.51
CA THR A 69 -14.41 1.90 -25.79
C THR A 69 -13.26 2.52 -24.97
N ASP A 70 -12.50 3.48 -25.54
CA ASP A 70 -11.44 4.18 -24.81
C ASP A 70 -11.97 4.86 -23.54
N GLN A 71 -13.12 5.55 -23.65
CA GLN A 71 -13.76 6.21 -22.49
C GLN A 71 -14.26 5.20 -21.45
N VAL A 72 -14.83 4.09 -21.89
CA VAL A 72 -15.26 3.00 -21.00
C VAL A 72 -14.08 2.40 -20.26
N ARG A 73 -12.95 2.15 -20.92
CA ARG A 73 -11.74 1.64 -20.25
C ARG A 73 -11.21 2.62 -19.20
N GLN A 74 -11.24 3.90 -19.49
CA GLN A 74 -10.86 4.93 -18.53
C GLN A 74 -11.80 4.98 -17.30
N GLN A 75 -13.12 4.87 -17.52
CA GLN A 75 -14.09 4.76 -16.44
C GLN A 75 -13.94 3.47 -15.63
N ASP A 76 -13.68 2.34 -16.29
CA ASP A 76 -13.46 1.04 -15.64
C ASP A 76 -12.26 1.09 -14.69
N GLU A 77 -11.12 1.71 -15.10
CA GLU A 77 -9.95 1.90 -14.24
C GLU A 77 -10.28 2.74 -13.01
N GLN A 78 -10.99 3.86 -13.19
CA GLN A 78 -11.35 4.77 -12.09
C GLN A 78 -12.29 4.12 -11.07
N ASN A 79 -13.19 3.26 -11.54
CA ASN A 79 -14.23 2.63 -10.73
C ASN A 79 -13.88 1.21 -10.24
N ASN A 80 -12.67 0.73 -10.53
CA ASN A 80 -12.25 -0.65 -10.25
C ASN A 80 -13.30 -1.67 -10.74
N HIS A 81 -13.74 -1.48 -11.98
CA HIS A 81 -14.76 -2.27 -12.67
C HIS A 81 -14.24 -2.77 -14.01
N TYR A 82 -14.89 -3.78 -14.56
CA TYR A 82 -14.61 -4.28 -15.89
C TYR A 82 -15.90 -4.48 -16.66
N THR A 83 -15.99 -3.80 -17.81
CA THR A 83 -17.08 -3.89 -18.76
C THR A 83 -16.63 -4.71 -19.97
N TYR A 84 -17.31 -5.80 -20.29
CA TYR A 84 -17.04 -6.56 -21.51
C TYR A 84 -17.62 -5.83 -22.71
N VAL A 85 -16.78 -5.43 -23.66
CA VAL A 85 -17.17 -4.61 -24.81
C VAL A 85 -17.25 -5.47 -26.08
N ILE A 86 -18.43 -5.47 -26.70
CA ILE A 86 -18.70 -6.14 -27.99
C ILE A 86 -19.02 -5.07 -29.04
N LEU A 87 -18.27 -5.01 -30.13
CA LEU A 87 -18.60 -4.12 -31.25
C LEU A 87 -19.46 -4.85 -32.30
N LEU A 88 -20.51 -4.18 -32.74
CA LEU A 88 -21.27 -4.58 -33.92
C LEU A 88 -20.65 -3.92 -35.14
N THR A 89 -20.23 -4.70 -36.13
CA THR A 89 -19.51 -4.18 -37.31
C THR A 89 -20.04 -4.73 -38.63
N ALA A 90 -19.97 -3.90 -39.67
CA ALA A 90 -20.09 -4.33 -41.05
C ALA A 90 -18.70 -4.43 -41.75
N ARG A 91 -17.61 -4.09 -41.03
CA ARG A 91 -16.24 -4.10 -41.57
C ARG A 91 -15.65 -5.50 -41.47
N GLU A 92 -14.95 -5.91 -42.52
CA GLU A 92 -14.28 -7.21 -42.63
C GLU A 92 -12.74 -7.10 -42.65
N SER A 93 -12.19 -5.86 -42.53
CA SER A 93 -10.74 -5.66 -42.53
C SER A 93 -10.10 -6.20 -41.26
N ILE A 94 -9.10 -7.04 -41.41
CA ILE A 94 -8.33 -7.65 -40.32
C ILE A 94 -7.57 -6.57 -39.55
N GLU A 95 -7.05 -5.56 -40.27
CA GLU A 95 -6.30 -4.44 -39.66
C GLU A 95 -7.21 -3.64 -38.70
N ALA A 96 -8.46 -3.34 -39.13
CA ALA A 96 -9.40 -2.63 -38.29
C ALA A 96 -9.81 -3.42 -37.05
N LEU A 97 -9.94 -4.75 -37.15
CA LEU A 97 -10.22 -5.63 -36.02
C LEU A 97 -9.05 -5.70 -35.04
N SER A 98 -7.81 -5.76 -35.56
CA SER A 98 -6.60 -5.73 -34.70
C SER A 98 -6.51 -4.44 -33.89
N GLU A 99 -6.73 -3.28 -34.56
CA GLU A 99 -6.79 -1.99 -33.87
C GLU A 99 -7.86 -1.95 -32.76
N ALA A 100 -9.03 -2.56 -33.02
CA ALA A 100 -10.10 -2.61 -32.02
C ALA A 100 -9.68 -3.38 -30.76
N PHE A 101 -9.01 -4.53 -30.90
CA PHE A 101 -8.50 -5.29 -29.77
C PHE A 101 -7.40 -4.52 -29.02
N ASP A 102 -6.49 -3.86 -29.73
CA ASP A 102 -5.43 -3.04 -29.11
C ASP A 102 -6.00 -1.88 -28.29
N ARG A 103 -7.18 -1.36 -28.67
CA ARG A 103 -7.93 -0.33 -27.95
C ARG A 103 -8.84 -0.88 -26.83
N GLY A 104 -8.79 -2.19 -26.59
CA GLY A 104 -9.48 -2.82 -25.45
C GLY A 104 -10.90 -3.31 -25.76
N VAL A 105 -11.28 -3.48 -27.02
CA VAL A 105 -12.49 -4.22 -27.39
C VAL A 105 -12.26 -5.71 -27.07
N ASP A 106 -13.25 -6.38 -26.47
CA ASP A 106 -13.11 -7.80 -26.08
C ASP A 106 -13.60 -8.74 -27.18
N ASP A 107 -14.56 -8.30 -27.98
CA ASP A 107 -15.16 -9.12 -29.02
C ASP A 107 -15.85 -8.27 -30.08
N PHE A 108 -16.17 -8.88 -31.21
CA PHE A 108 -16.97 -8.25 -32.26
C PHE A 108 -17.98 -9.24 -32.86
N ILE A 109 -19.06 -8.70 -33.42
CA ILE A 109 -20.09 -9.46 -34.12
C ILE A 109 -20.38 -8.77 -35.44
N TYR A 110 -20.31 -9.51 -36.52
CA TYR A 110 -20.77 -9.00 -37.81
C TYR A 110 -22.29 -8.81 -37.82
N LYS A 111 -22.77 -7.64 -38.29
CA LYS A 111 -24.21 -7.32 -38.35
C LYS A 111 -25.01 -8.35 -39.16
N SER A 112 -24.39 -9.00 -40.14
CA SER A 112 -24.97 -10.09 -40.92
C SER A 112 -25.27 -11.34 -40.09
N ASP A 113 -24.45 -11.64 -39.07
CA ASP A 113 -24.53 -12.84 -38.27
C ASP A 113 -25.08 -12.59 -36.86
N MET A 114 -25.47 -11.37 -36.56
CA MET A 114 -25.87 -10.90 -35.24
C MET A 114 -26.90 -11.81 -34.57
N THR A 115 -27.95 -12.23 -35.28
CA THR A 115 -29.04 -13.06 -34.72
C THR A 115 -28.56 -14.45 -34.30
N LYS A 116 -27.49 -14.98 -34.90
CA LYS A 116 -26.94 -16.30 -34.59
C LYS A 116 -25.85 -16.25 -33.51
N GLN A 117 -25.03 -15.19 -33.54
CA GLN A 117 -23.83 -15.10 -32.69
C GLN A 117 -24.08 -14.36 -31.38
N LEU A 118 -25.07 -13.48 -31.28
CA LEU A 118 -25.27 -12.59 -30.13
C LEU A 118 -25.38 -13.39 -28.80
N ILE A 119 -26.29 -14.32 -28.72
CA ILE A 119 -26.52 -15.04 -27.46
C ILE A 119 -25.33 -15.88 -26.99
N PRO A 120 -24.65 -16.67 -27.84
CA PRO A 120 -23.40 -17.35 -27.45
C PRO A 120 -22.31 -16.38 -26.96
N ARG A 121 -22.17 -15.21 -27.59
CA ARG A 121 -21.19 -14.19 -27.18
C ARG A 121 -21.54 -13.57 -25.83
N ILE A 122 -22.83 -13.28 -25.59
CA ILE A 122 -23.28 -12.78 -24.28
C ILE A 122 -23.00 -13.78 -23.16
N PHE A 123 -23.16 -15.09 -23.40
CA PHE A 123 -22.79 -16.10 -22.40
C PHE A 123 -21.28 -16.12 -22.10
N ALA A 124 -20.45 -15.88 -23.10
CA ALA A 124 -19.01 -15.75 -22.89
C ALA A 124 -18.67 -14.46 -22.14
N ALA A 125 -19.31 -13.35 -22.52
CA ALA A 125 -19.17 -12.04 -21.90
C ALA A 125 -19.57 -12.05 -20.41
N ASP A 126 -20.76 -12.62 -20.08
CA ASP A 126 -21.23 -12.79 -18.71
C ASP A 126 -20.19 -13.48 -17.82
N ARG A 127 -19.70 -14.62 -18.28
CA ARG A 127 -18.71 -15.38 -17.55
C ARG A 127 -17.38 -14.67 -17.39
N MET A 128 -16.95 -13.93 -18.41
CA MET A 128 -15.67 -13.19 -18.36
C MET A 128 -15.79 -11.96 -17.47
N ALA A 129 -16.84 -11.17 -17.65
CA ALA A 129 -17.10 -9.98 -16.83
C ALA A 129 -17.27 -10.35 -15.35
N ASP A 130 -18.01 -11.40 -15.02
CA ASP A 130 -18.20 -11.89 -13.65
C ASP A 130 -16.86 -12.28 -13.00
N ARG A 131 -16.03 -13.06 -13.70
CA ARG A 131 -14.72 -13.46 -13.20
C ARG A 131 -13.80 -12.27 -12.97
N GLN A 132 -13.73 -11.37 -13.94
CA GLN A 132 -12.86 -10.21 -13.85
C GLN A 132 -13.30 -9.27 -12.71
N ASN A 133 -14.58 -8.98 -12.62
CA ASN A 133 -15.13 -8.15 -11.54
C ASN A 133 -14.99 -8.81 -10.15
N THR A 134 -15.08 -10.14 -10.07
CA THR A 134 -14.82 -10.87 -8.83
C THR A 134 -13.35 -10.74 -8.41
N LEU A 135 -12.40 -10.87 -9.35
CA LEU A 135 -10.98 -10.69 -9.07
C LEU A 135 -10.64 -9.26 -8.64
N LEU A 136 -11.22 -8.26 -9.29
CA LEU A 136 -11.03 -6.85 -8.93
C LEU A 136 -11.52 -6.56 -7.50
N ARG A 137 -12.70 -7.05 -7.13
CA ARG A 137 -13.25 -6.92 -5.76
C ARG A 137 -12.40 -7.64 -4.73
N ALA A 138 -11.97 -8.87 -5.02
CA ALA A 138 -11.12 -9.64 -4.12
C ALA A 138 -9.76 -8.95 -3.91
N ASN A 139 -9.17 -8.41 -4.97
CA ASN A 139 -7.92 -7.66 -4.88
C ASN A 139 -8.08 -6.37 -4.05
N ALA A 140 -9.15 -5.60 -4.28
CA ALA A 140 -9.43 -4.39 -3.49
C ALA A 140 -9.59 -4.72 -2.00
N LEU A 141 -10.32 -5.79 -1.67
CA LEU A 141 -10.50 -6.25 -0.29
C LEU A 141 -9.17 -6.70 0.35
N LEU A 142 -8.33 -7.41 -0.41
CA LEU A 142 -7.01 -7.83 0.08
C LEU A 142 -6.11 -6.63 0.36
N VAL A 143 -6.12 -5.61 -0.50
CA VAL A 143 -5.35 -4.37 -0.29
C VAL A 143 -5.82 -3.64 0.96
N GLU A 144 -7.14 -3.54 1.17
CA GLU A 144 -7.71 -2.89 2.36
C GLU A 144 -7.38 -3.67 3.64
N ASN A 145 -7.57 -4.99 3.64
CA ASN A 145 -7.22 -5.84 4.79
C ASN A 145 -5.72 -5.75 5.12
N ASN A 146 -4.84 -5.71 4.11
CA ASN A 146 -3.42 -5.52 4.34
C ASN A 146 -3.11 -4.16 4.98
N ARG A 147 -3.76 -3.08 4.54
CA ARG A 147 -3.62 -1.76 5.16
C ARG A 147 -4.08 -1.74 6.61
N GLU A 148 -5.21 -2.38 6.91
CA GLU A 148 -5.71 -2.50 8.28
C GLU A 148 -4.76 -3.31 9.17
N LEU A 149 -4.23 -4.44 8.67
CA LEU A 149 -3.25 -5.26 9.39
C LEU A 149 -1.96 -4.48 9.65
N GLU A 150 -1.44 -3.76 8.67
CA GLU A 150 -0.27 -2.89 8.84
C GLU A 150 -0.57 -1.74 9.81
N ALA A 151 -1.76 -1.16 9.76
CA ALA A 151 -2.19 -0.10 10.67
C ALA A 151 -2.37 -0.56 12.12
N THR A 152 -2.71 -1.82 12.37
CA THR A 152 -2.87 -2.38 13.72
C THR A 152 -1.63 -3.10 14.24
N ASN A 153 -0.73 -3.52 13.34
CA ASN A 153 0.48 -4.22 13.72
C ASN A 153 1.44 -3.30 14.49
N ILE A 154 1.85 -3.75 15.67
CA ILE A 154 2.81 -3.07 16.55
C ILE A 154 4.16 -3.79 16.61
N ILE A 155 4.33 -4.88 15.86
CA ILE A 155 5.52 -5.71 15.83
C ILE A 155 6.24 -5.55 14.49
N ASP A 156 7.55 -5.45 14.51
CA ASP A 156 8.40 -5.60 13.33
C ASP A 156 8.53 -7.09 12.98
N LEU A 157 7.98 -7.50 11.83
CA LEU A 157 7.87 -8.91 11.45
C LEU A 157 9.22 -9.58 11.19
N GLU A 158 10.26 -8.83 10.89
CA GLU A 158 11.60 -9.36 10.63
C GLU A 158 12.34 -9.67 11.93
N THR A 159 12.28 -8.76 12.88
CA THR A 159 13.08 -8.86 14.12
C THR A 159 12.30 -9.33 15.33
N GLY A 160 10.96 -9.29 15.29
CA GLY A 160 10.07 -9.58 16.43
C GLY A 160 10.05 -8.50 17.50
N LEU A 161 10.76 -7.37 17.30
CA LEU A 161 10.71 -6.21 18.19
C LEU A 161 9.41 -5.41 18.00
N GLY A 162 9.13 -4.46 18.89
CA GLY A 162 8.14 -3.42 18.58
C GLY A 162 8.54 -2.66 17.31
N ASN A 163 7.56 -2.25 16.50
CA ASN A 163 7.80 -1.39 15.34
C ASN A 163 7.78 0.11 15.73
N SER A 164 7.95 1.01 14.78
CA SER A 164 7.94 2.46 15.02
C SER A 164 6.65 2.96 15.67
N ARG A 165 5.50 2.35 15.34
CA ARG A 165 4.21 2.69 15.96
C ARG A 165 4.17 2.32 17.45
N TYR A 166 4.62 1.11 17.78
CA TYR A 166 4.79 0.70 19.17
C TYR A 166 5.73 1.66 19.92
N GLY A 167 6.85 2.02 19.29
CA GLY A 167 7.81 2.97 19.86
C GLY A 167 7.17 4.32 20.20
N ARG A 168 6.40 4.90 19.28
CA ARG A 168 5.70 6.18 19.51
C ARG A 168 4.66 6.09 20.63
N ASP A 169 3.86 5.04 20.66
CA ASP A 169 2.89 4.82 21.75
C ASP A 169 3.58 4.70 23.11
N ARG A 170 4.67 3.94 23.17
CA ARG A 170 5.48 3.79 24.39
C ARG A 170 6.13 5.09 24.81
N LEU A 171 6.73 5.83 23.88
CA LEU A 171 7.34 7.12 24.15
C LEU A 171 6.32 8.12 24.70
N ALA A 172 5.13 8.22 24.07
CA ALA A 172 4.06 9.07 24.57
C ALA A 172 3.61 8.72 26.00
N LYS A 173 3.56 7.42 26.33
CA LYS A 173 3.22 6.94 27.69
C LYS A 173 4.30 7.29 28.71
N VAL A 174 5.57 7.12 28.33
CA VAL A 174 6.69 7.42 29.23
C VAL A 174 6.86 8.91 29.44
N LEU A 175 6.68 9.75 28.41
CA LEU A 175 6.67 11.22 28.53
C LEU A 175 5.57 11.69 29.50
N ARG A 176 4.34 11.24 29.31
CA ARG A 176 3.22 11.54 30.23
C ARG A 176 3.47 11.06 31.66
N HIS A 177 4.14 9.92 31.81
CA HIS A 177 4.49 9.41 33.15
C HIS A 177 5.53 10.30 33.81
N ALA A 178 6.59 10.71 33.10
CA ALA A 178 7.61 11.63 33.61
C ALA A 178 7.00 13.00 33.97
N GLU A 179 6.08 13.52 33.16
CA GLU A 179 5.35 14.76 33.44
C GLU A 179 4.51 14.68 34.71
N SER A 180 3.73 13.59 34.89
CA SER A 180 2.77 13.47 35.98
C SER A 180 3.36 13.00 37.32
N ARG A 181 4.44 12.22 37.30
CA ARG A 181 5.03 11.60 38.49
C ARG A 181 6.50 11.96 38.70
N GLY A 182 7.06 12.79 37.84
CA GLY A 182 8.47 13.16 37.90
C GLY A 182 9.41 12.13 37.30
N GLY A 183 10.71 12.46 37.34
CA GLY A 183 11.78 11.67 36.71
C GLY A 183 12.05 12.08 35.29
N ALA A 184 12.67 11.21 34.50
CA ALA A 184 13.05 11.46 33.13
C ALA A 184 12.62 10.34 32.18
N CYS A 185 12.24 10.71 30.97
CA CYS A 185 12.11 9.82 29.83
C CYS A 185 13.46 9.77 29.09
N ALA A 186 13.99 8.57 28.93
CA ALA A 186 15.14 8.30 28.04
C ALA A 186 14.63 7.74 26.72
N TYR A 187 14.89 8.44 25.63
CA TYR A 187 14.77 7.92 24.28
C TYR A 187 16.17 7.74 23.71
N VAL A 188 16.60 6.49 23.56
CA VAL A 188 17.93 6.18 23.02
C VAL A 188 17.76 5.67 21.60
N LEU A 189 18.27 6.42 20.62
CA LEU A 189 18.27 6.01 19.22
C LEU A 189 19.65 5.42 18.87
N CYS A 190 19.64 4.14 18.46
CA CYS A 190 20.80 3.41 18.00
C CYS A 190 20.69 3.20 16.48
N GLY A 191 21.64 3.65 15.72
CA GLY A 191 21.66 3.47 14.27
C GLY A 191 22.95 2.78 13.81
N ILE A 192 22.86 1.90 12.84
CA ILE A 192 24.00 1.21 12.26
C ILE A 192 24.57 2.05 11.11
N ARG A 193 25.74 2.65 11.33
CA ARG A 193 26.38 3.60 10.40
C ARG A 193 26.79 2.96 9.08
N ASN A 194 27.42 1.78 9.14
CA ASN A 194 27.93 1.06 7.98
C ASN A 194 26.87 0.21 7.26
N TRP A 195 25.57 0.40 7.53
CA TRP A 195 24.47 -0.42 6.99
C TRP A 195 24.41 -0.42 5.46
N GLN A 196 24.57 0.74 4.82
CA GLN A 196 24.55 0.84 3.36
C GLN A 196 25.76 0.14 2.70
N GLU A 197 26.91 0.17 3.34
CA GLU A 197 28.09 -0.56 2.89
C GLU A 197 27.85 -2.07 2.97
N LEU A 198 27.28 -2.53 4.09
CA LEU A 198 26.93 -3.94 4.30
C LEU A 198 25.89 -4.42 3.28
N LYS A 199 24.86 -3.61 2.98
CA LYS A 199 23.86 -3.91 1.93
C LYS A 199 24.49 -4.10 0.54
N ARG A 200 25.54 -3.38 0.23
CA ARG A 200 26.26 -3.54 -1.07
C ARG A 200 27.12 -4.81 -1.12
N LYS A 201 27.56 -5.30 0.04
CA LYS A 201 28.49 -6.44 0.15
C LYS A 201 27.77 -7.78 0.36
N HIS A 202 26.54 -7.77 0.87
CA HIS A 202 25.84 -8.98 1.30
C HIS A 202 24.46 -9.09 0.67
N SER A 203 23.98 -10.31 0.53
CA SER A 203 22.63 -10.60 0.02
C SER A 203 21.54 -10.14 0.99
N PRO A 204 20.30 -9.90 0.52
CA PRO A 204 19.16 -9.56 1.38
C PRO A 204 18.95 -10.55 2.54
N ALA A 205 19.17 -11.86 2.31
CA ALA A 205 19.02 -12.88 3.34
C ALA A 205 20.05 -12.70 4.47
N VAL A 206 21.31 -12.40 4.15
CA VAL A 206 22.35 -12.13 5.15
C VAL A 206 22.07 -10.83 5.90
N MET A 207 21.50 -9.80 5.24
CA MET A 207 21.12 -8.56 5.89
C MET A 207 19.95 -8.77 6.86
N SER A 208 19.00 -9.64 6.54
CA SER A 208 17.93 -10.04 7.45
C SER A 208 18.47 -10.79 8.67
N GLU A 209 19.38 -11.76 8.48
CA GLU A 209 20.05 -12.44 9.60
C GLU A 209 20.79 -11.44 10.50
N LEU A 210 21.42 -10.42 9.91
CA LEU A 210 22.12 -9.37 10.65
C LEU A 210 21.15 -8.52 11.46
N ALA A 211 20.01 -8.09 10.90
CA ALA A 211 18.98 -7.34 11.60
C ALA A 211 18.43 -8.12 12.80
N VAL A 212 18.10 -9.41 12.60
CA VAL A 212 17.64 -10.32 13.66
C VAL A 212 18.73 -10.51 14.72
N GLY A 213 19.98 -10.65 14.31
CA GLY A 213 21.14 -10.78 15.22
C GLY A 213 21.34 -9.54 16.10
N ILE A 214 21.21 -8.33 15.52
CA ILE A 214 21.24 -7.06 16.27
C ILE A 214 20.08 -6.99 17.26
N ALA A 215 18.85 -7.25 16.83
CA ALA A 215 17.67 -7.22 17.65
C ALA A 215 17.80 -8.15 18.87
N ARG A 216 18.21 -9.41 18.65
CA ARG A 216 18.44 -10.40 19.70
C ARG A 216 19.50 -9.93 20.69
N ARG A 217 20.61 -9.34 20.19
CA ARG A 217 21.67 -8.82 21.04
C ARG A 217 21.19 -7.64 21.89
N LEU A 218 20.49 -6.68 21.29
CA LEU A 218 19.91 -5.54 21.99
C LEU A 218 18.96 -6.02 23.11
N THR A 219 18.07 -6.97 22.81
CA THR A 219 17.14 -7.54 23.79
C THR A 219 17.86 -8.13 25.02
N THR A 220 19.04 -8.75 24.86
CA THR A 220 19.81 -9.28 25.99
C THR A 220 20.52 -8.21 26.80
N LEU A 221 20.70 -7.01 26.28
CA LEU A 221 21.43 -5.90 26.89
C LEU A 221 20.50 -4.88 27.57
N VAL A 222 19.23 -4.84 27.15
CA VAL A 222 18.20 -3.93 27.66
C VAL A 222 17.52 -4.53 28.90
N ARG A 223 17.03 -3.69 29.79
CA ARG A 223 16.28 -4.15 30.99
C ARG A 223 14.89 -4.65 30.54
N PRO A 224 14.33 -5.68 31.20
CA PRO A 224 13.00 -6.21 30.86
C PRO A 224 11.85 -5.18 30.94
N ILE A 225 12.02 -4.12 31.74
CA ILE A 225 11.03 -3.05 31.91
C ILE A 225 11.10 -2.00 30.78
N ASP A 226 12.24 -1.88 30.09
CA ASP A 226 12.45 -0.92 29.03
C ASP A 226 11.83 -1.46 27.74
N SER A 227 11.41 -0.55 26.85
CA SER A 227 10.83 -0.93 25.57
C SER A 227 11.88 -0.79 24.47
N LEU A 228 12.02 -1.85 23.68
CA LEU A 228 12.91 -1.88 22.51
C LEU A 228 12.10 -2.04 21.24
N CYS A 229 12.37 -1.20 20.23
CA CYS A 229 11.68 -1.21 18.97
C CYS A 229 12.64 -0.94 17.80
N ARG A 230 12.27 -1.46 16.62
CA ARG A 230 12.90 -1.12 15.35
C ARG A 230 12.11 0.01 14.71
N VAL A 231 12.74 1.17 14.55
CA VAL A 231 12.08 2.39 14.06
C VAL A 231 12.46 2.75 12.63
N GLY A 232 13.41 2.04 12.06
CA GLY A 232 13.87 2.20 10.69
C GLY A 232 14.63 0.97 10.21
N ASP A 233 15.10 0.99 8.98
CA ASP A 233 15.80 -0.12 8.35
C ASP A 233 17.07 -0.54 9.14
N ASN A 234 17.81 0.46 9.59
CA ASN A 234 19.04 0.30 10.37
C ASN A 234 18.97 1.00 11.74
N GLN A 235 17.77 1.33 12.24
CA GLN A 235 17.59 2.12 13.45
C GLN A 235 16.74 1.38 14.48
N TYR A 236 17.20 1.40 15.73
CA TYR A 236 16.55 0.80 16.87
C TYR A 236 16.39 1.85 17.98
N ALA A 237 15.22 1.94 18.59
CA ALA A 237 14.96 2.85 19.68
C ALA A 237 14.73 2.07 20.98
N LEU A 238 15.33 2.56 22.05
CA LEU A 238 15.11 2.08 23.39
C LEU A 238 14.45 3.18 24.20
N ILE A 239 13.36 2.87 24.89
CA ILE A 239 12.55 3.82 25.65
C ILE A 239 12.49 3.35 27.09
N ALA A 240 12.97 4.19 28.00
CA ALA A 240 13.04 3.88 29.42
C ALA A 240 12.57 5.05 30.27
N HIS A 241 12.03 4.75 31.45
CA HIS A 241 11.72 5.72 32.49
C HIS A 241 12.76 5.65 33.61
N PHE A 242 13.23 6.79 34.05
CA PHE A 242 14.11 6.94 35.22
C PHE A 242 13.40 7.76 36.29
N PRO A 243 13.16 7.18 37.50
CA PRO A 243 12.53 7.92 38.59
C PRO A 243 13.35 9.14 39.06
N ASN A 244 14.69 9.07 38.95
CA ASN A 244 15.60 10.19 39.17
C ASN A 244 16.27 10.58 37.86
N SER A 245 16.09 11.85 37.47
CA SER A 245 16.65 12.45 36.26
C SER A 245 18.19 12.38 36.21
N ASP A 246 18.88 12.45 37.31
CA ASP A 246 20.34 12.36 37.40
C ASP A 246 20.89 11.00 36.95
N HIS A 247 20.09 9.95 37.07
CA HIS A 247 20.46 8.60 36.64
C HIS A 247 20.25 8.36 35.15
N CYS A 248 19.54 9.27 34.45
CA CYS A 248 19.30 9.22 33.01
C CYS A 248 20.49 9.84 32.25
N THR A 249 21.53 9.08 32.09
CA THR A 249 22.79 9.51 31.46
C THR A 249 23.26 8.46 30.45
N THR A 250 24.18 8.85 29.55
CA THR A 250 24.80 7.91 28.60
C THR A 250 25.49 6.73 29.28
N ALA A 251 25.99 6.90 30.51
CA ALA A 251 26.61 5.84 31.30
C ALA A 251 25.64 4.67 31.58
N ALA A 252 24.35 4.96 31.79
CA ALA A 252 23.33 3.94 32.03
C ALA A 252 23.14 2.97 30.86
N PHE A 253 23.44 3.41 29.64
CA PHE A 253 23.29 2.64 28.42
C PHE A 253 24.64 2.22 27.78
N ARG A 254 25.76 2.47 28.46
CA ARG A 254 27.09 2.15 27.97
C ARG A 254 27.24 0.69 27.55
N ARG A 255 26.65 -0.24 28.35
CA ARG A 255 26.65 -1.67 28.05
C ARG A 255 26.01 -2.00 26.72
N VAL A 256 24.96 -1.26 26.34
CA VAL A 256 24.25 -1.44 25.06
C VAL A 256 25.16 -0.99 23.92
N PHE A 257 25.74 0.20 24.02
CA PHE A 257 26.68 0.75 23.04
C PHE A 257 27.89 -0.17 22.79
N ASP A 258 28.55 -0.57 23.87
CA ASP A 258 29.73 -1.44 23.79
C ASP A 258 29.38 -2.84 23.28
N GLY A 259 28.22 -3.36 23.68
CA GLY A 259 27.75 -4.69 23.27
C GLY A 259 27.43 -4.80 21.78
N ILE A 260 27.06 -3.73 21.13
CA ILE A 260 26.83 -3.70 19.67
C ILE A 260 28.15 -3.51 18.93
N ASN A 261 29.00 -2.60 19.39
CA ASN A 261 30.22 -2.22 18.65
C ASN A 261 31.39 -3.21 18.77
N HIS A 262 31.52 -3.89 19.92
CA HIS A 262 32.73 -4.70 20.18
C HIS A 262 32.61 -6.18 19.83
N LYS A 263 31.46 -6.67 19.38
CA LYS A 263 31.26 -8.08 19.04
C LYS A 263 30.62 -8.24 17.67
N ALA A 264 31.31 -8.93 16.78
CA ALA A 264 30.74 -9.32 15.49
C ALA A 264 29.48 -10.19 15.66
N LEU A 265 28.61 -10.14 14.69
CA LEU A 265 27.39 -10.93 14.61
C LEU A 265 27.61 -12.13 13.69
N LYS A 266 27.18 -13.31 14.14
CA LYS A 266 27.27 -14.53 13.36
C LYS A 266 26.13 -14.57 12.33
N THR A 267 26.49 -14.77 11.06
CA THR A 267 25.58 -14.96 9.94
C THR A 267 26.01 -16.16 9.11
N THR A 268 25.23 -16.54 8.14
CA THR A 268 25.59 -17.59 7.14
C THR A 268 26.80 -17.18 6.30
N ALA A 269 27.08 -15.88 6.13
CA ALA A 269 28.26 -15.35 5.44
C ALA A 269 29.49 -15.20 6.37
N GLY A 270 29.42 -15.69 7.63
CA GLY A 270 30.48 -15.57 8.61
C GLY A 270 30.19 -14.52 9.69
N TYR A 271 31.26 -13.99 10.30
CA TYR A 271 31.13 -12.97 11.35
C TYR A 271 31.19 -11.58 10.74
N ILE A 272 30.15 -10.78 10.95
CA ILE A 272 30.03 -9.41 10.44
C ILE A 272 30.04 -8.43 11.61
N SER A 273 30.93 -7.44 11.53
CA SER A 273 30.99 -6.33 12.49
C SER A 273 30.10 -5.18 12.02
N VAL A 274 29.37 -4.61 12.94
CA VAL A 274 28.57 -3.40 12.73
C VAL A 274 29.19 -2.23 13.46
N GLU A 275 29.01 -1.03 12.94
CA GLU A 275 29.42 0.21 13.56
C GLU A 275 28.16 1.00 13.93
N ALA A 276 27.86 1.06 15.21
CA ALA A 276 26.68 1.75 15.72
C ALA A 276 27.04 3.13 16.29
N GLY A 277 26.27 4.16 15.88
CA GLY A 277 26.15 5.41 16.61
C GLY A 277 24.97 5.33 17.55
N MET A 278 25.04 6.00 18.70
CA MET A 278 23.92 6.11 19.64
C MET A 278 23.76 7.53 20.15
N VAL A 279 22.53 7.94 20.37
CA VAL A 279 22.20 9.22 20.97
C VAL A 279 21.14 9.00 22.06
N LEU A 280 21.34 9.59 23.21
CA LEU A 280 20.37 9.72 24.30
C LEU A 280 19.65 11.05 24.14
N CYS A 281 18.35 11.02 23.87
CA CYS A 281 17.49 12.19 23.99
C CYS A 281 16.75 12.11 25.33
N LYS A 282 17.13 12.97 26.27
CA LYS A 282 16.57 13.00 27.62
C LYS A 282 15.49 14.08 27.69
N ALA A 283 14.31 13.72 28.19
CA ALA A 283 13.22 14.66 28.51
C ALA A 283 12.78 14.48 29.97
N ASP A 284 12.71 15.58 30.70
CA ASP A 284 12.26 15.61 32.10
C ASP A 284 11.24 16.74 32.30
N ALA A 285 10.52 16.67 33.44
CA ALA A 285 9.48 17.65 33.77
C ALA A 285 10.03 19.06 34.08
N GLU A 286 11.32 19.17 34.43
CA GLU A 286 11.92 20.47 34.78
C GLU A 286 12.17 21.34 33.56
N HIS A 287 12.40 20.72 32.41
CA HIS A 287 12.68 21.40 31.15
C HIS A 287 11.47 21.45 30.19
N GLY A 288 10.28 21.07 30.66
CA GLY A 288 9.05 20.98 29.88
C GLY A 288 8.86 19.60 29.22
N THR A 289 7.62 19.32 28.80
CA THR A 289 7.28 18.04 28.18
C THR A 289 7.26 18.19 26.65
N PRO A 290 8.29 17.69 25.94
CA PRO A 290 8.34 17.75 24.49
C PRO A 290 7.31 16.82 23.88
N SER A 291 6.90 17.10 22.65
CA SER A 291 6.07 16.17 21.86
C SER A 291 6.90 14.95 21.45
N VAL A 292 6.22 13.84 21.14
CA VAL A 292 6.86 12.63 20.58
C VAL A 292 7.67 12.97 19.33
N GLN A 293 7.14 13.86 18.48
CA GLN A 293 7.78 14.27 17.23
C GLN A 293 9.06 15.08 17.49
N ASP A 294 9.08 15.94 18.52
CA ASP A 294 10.27 16.72 18.88
C ASP A 294 11.38 15.81 19.37
N VAL A 295 11.06 14.82 20.22
CA VAL A 295 12.03 13.83 20.70
C VAL A 295 12.60 13.01 19.55
N GLU A 296 11.75 12.48 18.65
CA GLU A 296 12.19 11.73 17.49
C GLU A 296 13.08 12.58 16.56
N ARG A 297 12.67 13.83 16.25
CA ARG A 297 13.42 14.74 15.38
C ARG A 297 14.80 15.04 15.97
N THR A 298 14.85 15.43 17.24
CA THR A 298 16.10 15.75 17.93
C THR A 298 17.02 14.53 18.02
N ALA A 299 16.48 13.34 18.28
CA ALA A 299 17.28 12.11 18.30
C ALA A 299 17.86 11.77 16.92
N VAL A 300 17.11 11.97 15.83
CA VAL A 300 17.60 11.75 14.46
C VAL A 300 18.73 12.72 14.12
N GLN A 301 18.60 14.00 14.50
CA GLN A 301 19.66 14.99 14.32
C GLN A 301 20.92 14.63 15.11
N GLY A 302 20.78 14.31 16.42
CA GLY A 302 21.91 13.90 17.25
C GLY A 302 22.57 12.58 16.83
N LEU A 303 21.85 11.71 16.10
CA LEU A 303 22.41 10.49 15.56
C LEU A 303 23.43 10.76 14.43
N VAL A 304 23.26 11.83 13.67
CA VAL A 304 24.23 12.27 12.66
C VAL A 304 25.59 12.60 13.33
N ASP A 305 25.55 13.38 14.39
CA ASP A 305 26.74 13.74 15.17
C ASP A 305 27.40 12.49 15.80
N ALA A 306 26.56 11.56 16.29
CA ALA A 306 27.05 10.29 16.83
C ALA A 306 27.75 9.41 15.78
N TYR A 307 27.32 9.48 14.52
CA TYR A 307 27.97 8.78 13.41
C TYR A 307 29.35 9.39 13.05
N GLU A 308 29.45 10.72 13.07
CA GLU A 308 30.70 11.43 12.78
C GLU A 308 31.72 11.25 13.89
N THR A 309 31.30 11.44 15.13
CA THR A 309 32.19 11.36 16.30
C THR A 309 32.51 9.93 16.74
N ARG A 310 31.73 8.93 16.27
CA ARG A 310 31.77 7.52 16.71
C ARG A 310 31.60 7.37 18.23
N ARG A 311 30.83 8.27 18.84
CA ARG A 311 30.58 8.32 20.28
C ARG A 311 29.12 8.15 20.59
N PHE A 312 28.83 7.79 21.81
CA PHE A 312 27.50 7.88 22.37
C PHE A 312 27.31 9.35 22.82
N THR A 313 26.40 10.05 22.18
CA THR A 313 26.11 11.47 22.42
C THR A 313 24.84 11.63 23.26
N GLU A 314 24.68 12.78 23.90
CA GLU A 314 23.47 13.17 24.63
C GLU A 314 22.92 14.48 24.05
N THR A 315 21.60 14.56 23.95
CA THR A 315 20.90 15.76 23.46
C THR A 315 19.62 15.97 24.25
N ALA A 316 19.15 17.18 24.31
CA ALA A 316 17.84 17.53 24.90
C ALA A 316 16.90 17.96 23.77
N PRO A 317 15.61 17.60 23.82
CA PRO A 317 14.64 18.00 22.80
C PRO A 317 14.44 19.51 22.85
N GLU A 318 14.59 20.15 21.68
CA GLU A 318 14.19 21.55 21.53
C GLU A 318 12.67 21.62 21.43
N MET A 319 12.04 22.35 22.34
CA MET A 319 10.61 22.63 22.27
C MET A 319 10.33 23.50 21.03
N ALA A 320 9.41 23.05 20.18
CA ALA A 320 8.95 23.91 19.10
C ALA A 320 8.31 25.17 19.74
N THR A 321 8.90 26.32 19.52
CA THR A 321 8.27 27.58 19.86
C THR A 321 7.01 27.69 19.00
N GLU A 322 5.83 27.59 19.62
CA GLU A 322 4.57 27.87 18.94
C GLU A 322 4.67 29.28 18.34
N ALA A 323 4.65 29.38 17.00
CA ALA A 323 4.62 30.59 16.24
C ALA A 323 3.16 30.98 15.92
#